data_13e4a455704f8e28333c2d9ffbbfd2a9
#
_entry.id   13e4a455704f8e28333c2d9ffbbfd2a9
#
_cell.length_a   1.000
_cell.length_b   1.000
_cell.length_c   1.000
_cell.angle_alpha   90.00
_cell.angle_beta   90.00
_cell.angle_gamma   90.00
#
_symmetry.space_group_name_H-M   'P 1'
#
loop_
_entity.id
_entity.type
_entity.pdbx_description
1 polymer ?
#
loop_
_entity_poly.entity_id
_entity_poly.type
_entity_poly.pdbx_seq_one_letter_code
_entity_poly.pdbx_strand_id
1 'polypeptide(L)'
;VKGINPYATMVFQTFALYPWLSVLDNVALALEARGNMSEGRFKDAEKLVDLVGLDGFESAYPRELSGGMRQKVGFARALAVEPELLCLDEPFSALDVLSAESLRGELMELWTGGLLPTKAILMVSHNIEEAISMADRIIVMGKEPGHIVTEFTVDLPHPRSRKEVGFETLIDRIYSAIAGRTEPEGKEVGTAPGTPGPTRILPRSSVSALAGLLEHISQFQSSHDIYRLEDELGVEMGELVQTIEMAEILGFATVNAGDIQITPLGQA
;
A
#
# COMPACT_ATOMS: atom_id res chain seq x y z
N VAL A 1 6.79 14.56 -23.27
CA VAL A 1 8.07 13.98 -22.78
C VAL A 1 8.77 13.43 -24.03
N LYS A 2 9.99 13.91 -24.30
CA LYS A 2 10.82 13.40 -25.40
C LYS A 2 12.04 12.70 -24.81
N GLY A 3 12.08 11.36 -24.90
CA GLY A 3 13.19 10.54 -24.45
C GLY A 3 13.03 9.99 -23.01
N ILE A 4 14.07 9.28 -22.55
CA ILE A 4 14.17 8.69 -21.21
C ILE A 4 14.49 9.80 -20.22
N ASN A 5 13.79 9.84 -19.09
CA ASN A 5 14.13 10.74 -17.98
C ASN A 5 15.28 10.10 -17.15
N PRO A 6 16.50 10.71 -17.16
CA PRO A 6 17.63 10.12 -16.42
C PRO A 6 17.53 10.31 -14.90
N TYR A 7 16.59 11.13 -14.42
CA TYR A 7 16.44 11.48 -13.01
C TYR A 7 15.33 10.70 -12.31
N ALA A 8 14.58 9.87 -13.04
CA ALA A 8 13.49 9.08 -12.47
C ALA A 8 13.66 7.59 -12.79
N THR A 9 13.40 6.75 -11.82
CA THR A 9 13.40 5.30 -11.99
C THR A 9 12.18 4.68 -11.32
N MET A 10 11.89 3.42 -11.68
CA MET A 10 10.70 2.73 -11.20
C MET A 10 11.05 1.33 -10.70
N VAL A 11 10.51 0.98 -9.55
CA VAL A 11 10.44 -0.37 -9.02
C VAL A 11 9.06 -0.92 -9.32
N PHE A 12 9.01 -2.05 -10.01
CA PHE A 12 7.77 -2.67 -10.48
C PHE A 12 7.25 -3.70 -9.47
N GLN A 13 5.96 -3.90 -9.43
CA GLN A 13 5.27 -4.92 -8.65
C GLN A 13 5.83 -6.34 -8.90
N THR A 14 6.17 -6.67 -10.14
CA THR A 14 6.65 -8.00 -10.57
C THR A 14 8.17 -8.14 -10.56
N PHE A 15 8.89 -7.33 -9.78
CA PHE A 15 10.36 -7.33 -9.63
C PHE A 15 11.14 -6.99 -10.91
N ALA A 16 10.66 -7.34 -12.09
CA ALA A 16 11.24 -7.10 -13.41
C ALA A 16 12.74 -7.47 -13.53
N LEU A 17 13.19 -8.54 -12.85
CA LEU A 17 14.57 -9.00 -12.88
C LEU A 17 14.85 -9.82 -14.15
N TYR A 18 16.10 -9.75 -14.63
CA TYR A 18 16.57 -10.63 -15.69
C TYR A 18 16.89 -12.01 -15.11
N PRO A 19 16.11 -13.07 -15.42
CA PRO A 19 16.21 -14.35 -14.74
C PRO A 19 17.49 -15.13 -15.06
N TRP A 20 18.20 -14.76 -16.11
CA TRP A 20 19.47 -15.35 -16.55
C TRP A 20 20.71 -14.61 -16.02
N LEU A 21 20.53 -13.49 -15.31
CA LEU A 21 21.59 -12.75 -14.67
C LEU A 21 21.60 -13.01 -13.16
N SER A 22 22.78 -13.01 -12.56
CA SER A 22 22.94 -13.05 -11.11
C SER A 22 22.40 -11.77 -10.46
N VAL A 23 22.32 -11.74 -9.13
CA VAL A 23 21.99 -10.51 -8.36
C VAL A 23 22.94 -9.38 -8.75
N LEU A 24 24.25 -9.64 -8.69
CA LEU A 24 25.28 -8.65 -9.01
C LEU A 24 25.17 -8.17 -10.46
N ASP A 25 24.98 -9.08 -11.42
CA ASP A 25 24.85 -8.72 -12.83
C ASP A 25 23.60 -7.91 -13.12
N ASN A 26 22.46 -8.21 -12.43
CA ASN A 26 21.24 -7.43 -12.53
C ASN A 26 21.47 -5.97 -12.12
N VAL A 27 22.23 -5.72 -11.05
CA VAL A 27 22.54 -4.36 -10.56
C VAL A 27 23.61 -3.69 -11.44
N ALA A 28 24.66 -4.43 -11.82
CA ALA A 28 25.75 -3.92 -12.67
C ALA A 28 25.23 -3.47 -14.04
N LEU A 29 24.23 -4.16 -14.61
CA LEU A 29 23.60 -3.77 -15.87
C LEU A 29 22.93 -2.39 -15.79
N ALA A 30 22.36 -2.04 -14.65
CA ALA A 30 21.74 -0.72 -14.45
C ALA A 30 22.82 0.40 -14.40
N LEU A 31 23.96 0.12 -13.76
CA LEU A 31 25.11 1.02 -13.75
C LEU A 31 25.68 1.22 -15.18
N GLU A 32 25.75 0.12 -15.96
CA GLU A 32 26.18 0.19 -17.35
C GLU A 32 25.24 1.04 -18.21
N ALA A 33 23.92 0.88 -18.04
CA ALA A 33 22.92 1.68 -18.75
C ALA A 33 23.01 3.18 -18.43
N ARG A 34 23.52 3.54 -17.24
CA ARG A 34 23.82 4.94 -16.86
C ARG A 34 25.11 5.48 -17.50
N GLY A 35 25.91 4.63 -18.10
CA GLY A 35 27.18 4.99 -18.75
C GLY A 35 28.43 4.61 -17.93
N ASN A 36 28.29 3.92 -16.80
CA ASN A 36 29.44 3.38 -16.07
C ASN A 36 29.90 2.07 -16.72
N MET A 37 30.76 2.18 -17.73
CA MET A 37 31.31 1.06 -18.50
C MET A 37 32.61 0.51 -17.91
N SER A 38 33.08 1.03 -16.78
CA SER A 38 34.31 0.63 -16.15
C SER A 38 34.19 -0.74 -15.45
N GLU A 39 35.33 -1.44 -15.28
CA GLU A 39 35.37 -2.65 -14.46
C GLU A 39 34.96 -2.39 -12.99
N GLY A 40 35.13 -1.13 -12.52
CA GLY A 40 34.69 -0.69 -11.20
C GLY A 40 33.19 -0.77 -10.96
N ARG A 41 32.35 -0.88 -12.01
CA ARG A 41 30.89 -0.99 -11.87
C ARG A 41 30.45 -2.20 -11.01
N PHE A 42 31.19 -3.29 -11.04
CA PHE A 42 30.88 -4.45 -10.21
C PHE A 42 31.10 -4.17 -8.71
N LYS A 43 32.15 -3.43 -8.38
CA LYS A 43 32.39 -2.98 -7.01
C LYS A 43 31.32 -1.99 -6.52
N ASP A 44 30.81 -1.15 -7.41
CA ASP A 44 29.71 -0.24 -7.07
C ASP A 44 28.39 -1.00 -6.99
N ALA A 45 28.20 -2.04 -7.81
CA ALA A 45 27.04 -2.94 -7.69
C ALA A 45 27.07 -3.72 -6.37
N GLU A 46 28.23 -4.24 -5.93
CA GLU A 46 28.38 -4.89 -4.61
C GLU A 46 27.93 -3.99 -3.47
N LYS A 47 28.35 -2.71 -3.46
CA LYS A 47 27.90 -1.75 -2.43
C LYS A 47 26.39 -1.56 -2.39
N LEU A 48 25.73 -1.60 -3.55
CA LEU A 48 24.28 -1.47 -3.63
C LEU A 48 23.56 -2.75 -3.18
N VAL A 49 24.15 -3.92 -3.46
CA VAL A 49 23.69 -5.22 -2.98
C VAL A 49 23.79 -5.28 -1.45
N ASP A 50 24.92 -4.83 -0.89
CA ASP A 50 25.13 -4.71 0.56
C ASP A 50 24.13 -3.71 1.19
N LEU A 51 23.93 -2.55 0.54
CA LEU A 51 23.01 -1.50 1.03
C LEU A 51 21.58 -2.02 1.23
N VAL A 52 21.11 -2.94 0.36
CA VAL A 52 19.78 -3.54 0.47
C VAL A 52 19.79 -4.85 1.29
N GLY A 53 20.89 -5.19 1.96
CA GLY A 53 21.03 -6.36 2.82
C GLY A 53 20.96 -7.68 2.07
N LEU A 54 21.68 -7.78 0.95
CA LEU A 54 21.82 -8.99 0.13
C LEU A 54 23.28 -9.45 0.02
N ASP A 55 24.14 -9.05 0.95
CA ASP A 55 25.51 -9.52 1.04
C ASP A 55 25.56 -11.05 1.14
N GLY A 56 26.47 -11.68 0.39
CA GLY A 56 26.58 -13.13 0.25
C GLY A 56 25.63 -13.77 -0.79
N PHE A 57 24.77 -12.98 -1.44
CA PHE A 57 23.86 -13.45 -2.50
C PHE A 57 24.22 -12.91 -3.90
N GLU A 58 25.39 -12.32 -4.09
CA GLU A 58 25.83 -11.64 -5.32
C GLU A 58 25.79 -12.57 -6.54
N SER A 59 26.15 -13.83 -6.34
CA SER A 59 26.19 -14.87 -7.39
C SER A 59 24.86 -15.62 -7.56
N ALA A 60 23.88 -15.41 -6.67
CA ALA A 60 22.59 -16.09 -6.76
C ALA A 60 21.75 -15.58 -7.94
N TYR A 61 20.93 -16.46 -8.50
CA TYR A 61 19.99 -16.13 -9.57
C TYR A 61 18.59 -15.83 -8.99
N PRO A 62 17.73 -15.08 -9.69
CA PRO A 62 16.40 -14.74 -9.21
C PRO A 62 15.54 -15.92 -8.75
N ARG A 63 15.68 -17.10 -9.38
CA ARG A 63 14.97 -18.33 -9.01
C ARG A 63 15.38 -18.89 -7.64
N GLU A 64 16.56 -18.50 -7.12
CA GLU A 64 17.13 -18.97 -5.86
C GLU A 64 16.78 -18.04 -4.69
N LEU A 65 16.09 -16.93 -4.98
CA LEU A 65 15.74 -15.88 -4.04
C LEU A 65 14.29 -15.99 -3.58
N SER A 66 14.01 -15.56 -2.34
CA SER A 66 12.65 -15.30 -1.86
C SER A 66 12.00 -14.12 -2.61
N GLY A 67 10.69 -13.90 -2.44
CA GLY A 67 9.98 -12.74 -2.98
C GLY A 67 10.62 -11.43 -2.51
N GLY A 68 10.82 -11.28 -1.20
CA GLY A 68 11.44 -10.10 -0.60
C GLY A 68 12.86 -9.85 -1.11
N MET A 69 13.68 -10.91 -1.25
CA MET A 69 15.03 -10.77 -1.81
C MET A 69 14.99 -10.29 -3.27
N ARG A 70 14.08 -10.83 -4.10
CA ARG A 70 13.91 -10.36 -5.47
C ARG A 70 13.52 -8.88 -5.52
N GLN A 71 12.65 -8.44 -4.62
CA GLN A 71 12.27 -7.03 -4.53
C GLN A 71 13.46 -6.15 -4.13
N LYS A 72 14.28 -6.59 -3.17
CA LYS A 72 15.54 -5.91 -2.80
C LYS A 72 16.49 -5.73 -3.98
N VAL A 73 16.64 -6.75 -4.84
CA VAL A 73 17.40 -6.61 -6.09
C VAL A 73 16.79 -5.55 -7.01
N GLY A 74 15.46 -5.49 -7.10
CA GLY A 74 14.74 -4.44 -7.83
C GLY A 74 15.04 -3.04 -7.30
N PHE A 75 15.08 -2.87 -5.98
CA PHE A 75 15.49 -1.61 -5.33
C PHE A 75 16.96 -1.27 -5.63
N ALA A 76 17.89 -2.21 -5.47
CA ALA A 76 19.30 -2.00 -5.77
C ALA A 76 19.50 -1.54 -7.23
N ARG A 77 18.81 -2.14 -8.20
CA ARG A 77 18.81 -1.73 -9.60
C ARG A 77 18.28 -0.31 -9.80
N ALA A 78 17.19 0.03 -9.13
CA ALA A 78 16.59 1.34 -9.23
C ALA A 78 17.49 2.42 -8.63
N LEU A 79 18.20 2.12 -7.53
CA LEU A 79 19.15 3.02 -6.88
C LEU A 79 20.46 3.16 -7.64
N ALA A 80 20.86 2.16 -8.45
CA ALA A 80 22.09 2.18 -9.25
C ALA A 80 22.17 3.36 -10.22
N VAL A 81 21.04 3.88 -10.67
CA VAL A 81 21.00 5.06 -11.54
C VAL A 81 20.97 6.37 -10.77
N GLU A 82 21.06 6.36 -9.44
CA GLU A 82 20.99 7.53 -8.53
C GLU A 82 19.83 8.48 -8.88
N PRO A 83 18.59 8.00 -8.81
CA PRO A 83 17.44 8.80 -9.24
C PRO A 83 17.15 9.95 -8.27
N GLU A 84 16.75 11.11 -8.80
CA GLU A 84 16.14 12.16 -7.98
C GLU A 84 14.71 11.82 -7.56
N LEU A 85 13.98 11.08 -8.40
CA LEU A 85 12.64 10.57 -8.15
C LEU A 85 12.61 9.04 -8.24
N LEU A 86 12.25 8.38 -7.17
CA LEU A 86 12.01 6.94 -7.12
C LEU A 86 10.50 6.67 -7.15
N CYS A 87 10.03 6.01 -8.22
CA CYS A 87 8.65 5.57 -8.35
C CYS A 87 8.54 4.11 -7.89
N LEU A 88 7.56 3.82 -7.04
CA LEU A 88 7.29 2.50 -6.50
C LEU A 88 5.85 2.11 -6.90
N ASP A 89 5.71 1.05 -7.68
CA ASP A 89 4.40 0.55 -8.11
C ASP A 89 4.07 -0.71 -7.33
N GLU A 90 3.21 -0.58 -6.33
CA GLU A 90 2.80 -1.64 -5.40
C GLU A 90 3.97 -2.49 -4.89
N PRO A 91 5.02 -1.89 -4.33
CA PRO A 91 6.31 -2.55 -4.14
C PRO A 91 6.29 -3.70 -3.14
N PHE A 92 5.23 -3.84 -2.35
CA PHE A 92 5.13 -4.85 -1.28
C PHE A 92 4.00 -5.85 -1.51
N SER A 93 3.11 -5.64 -2.49
CA SER A 93 1.90 -6.45 -2.72
C SER A 93 2.19 -7.92 -3.06
N ALA A 94 3.34 -8.23 -3.66
CA ALA A 94 3.74 -9.61 -4.01
C ALA A 94 4.50 -10.33 -2.89
N LEU A 95 4.58 -9.76 -1.68
CA LEU A 95 5.33 -10.29 -0.54
C LEU A 95 4.39 -10.80 0.54
N ASP A 96 4.86 -11.78 1.31
CA ASP A 96 4.21 -12.14 2.57
C ASP A 96 4.31 -10.99 3.59
N VAL A 97 3.42 -10.97 4.57
CA VAL A 97 3.27 -9.87 5.54
C VAL A 97 4.58 -9.53 6.26
N LEU A 98 5.33 -10.55 6.71
CA LEU A 98 6.58 -10.32 7.46
C LEU A 98 7.69 -9.76 6.55
N SER A 99 7.81 -10.29 5.33
CA SER A 99 8.77 -9.80 4.35
C SER A 99 8.45 -8.37 3.92
N ALA A 100 7.17 -8.03 3.74
CA ALA A 100 6.72 -6.68 3.40
C ALA A 100 7.02 -5.69 4.53
N GLU A 101 6.76 -6.05 5.80
CA GLU A 101 7.03 -5.21 6.95
C GLU A 101 8.52 -4.96 7.15
N SER A 102 9.36 -6.01 7.03
CA SER A 102 10.81 -5.88 7.10
C SER A 102 11.35 -4.94 6.02
N LEU A 103 10.93 -5.16 4.76
CA LEU A 103 11.40 -4.35 3.63
C LEU A 103 10.95 -2.89 3.72
N ARG A 104 9.72 -2.63 4.22
CA ARG A 104 9.27 -1.25 4.50
C ARG A 104 10.14 -0.57 5.56
N GLY A 105 10.41 -1.27 6.66
CA GLY A 105 11.30 -0.78 7.72
C GLY A 105 12.67 -0.39 7.17
N GLU A 106 13.31 -1.30 6.44
CA GLU A 106 14.61 -1.08 5.80
C GLU A 106 14.60 0.13 4.84
N LEU A 107 13.57 0.24 3.98
CA LEU A 107 13.45 1.38 3.06
C LEU A 107 13.27 2.70 3.81
N MET A 108 12.47 2.70 4.88
CA MET A 108 12.26 3.89 5.71
C MET A 108 13.53 4.28 6.48
N GLU A 109 14.31 3.33 6.97
CA GLU A 109 15.63 3.60 7.59
C GLU A 109 16.61 4.22 6.60
N LEU A 110 16.69 3.69 5.39
CA LEU A 110 17.54 4.26 4.33
C LEU A 110 17.10 5.67 3.94
N TRP A 111 15.78 5.92 3.86
CA TRP A 111 15.20 7.20 3.52
C TRP A 111 15.43 8.24 4.62
N THR A 112 15.01 7.96 5.84
CA THR A 112 15.13 8.89 6.98
C THR A 112 16.57 9.10 7.42
N GLY A 113 17.44 8.10 7.22
CA GLY A 113 18.88 8.18 7.45
C GLY A 113 19.64 8.99 6.38
N GLY A 114 18.97 9.45 5.31
CA GLY A 114 19.61 10.22 4.23
C GLY A 114 20.62 9.39 3.42
N LEU A 115 20.49 8.06 3.42
CA LEU A 115 21.39 7.15 2.71
C LEU A 115 21.03 6.99 1.23
N LEU A 116 19.82 7.41 0.84
CA LEU A 116 19.37 7.37 -0.55
C LEU A 116 19.76 8.65 -1.30
N PRO A 117 20.22 8.55 -2.56
CA PRO A 117 20.48 9.71 -3.42
C PRO A 117 19.20 10.42 -3.89
N THR A 118 18.05 9.87 -3.53
CA THR A 118 16.72 10.24 -3.99
C THR A 118 16.19 11.46 -3.23
N LYS A 119 15.58 12.41 -3.93
CA LYS A 119 14.96 13.62 -3.35
C LYS A 119 13.48 13.44 -3.04
N ALA A 120 12.81 12.55 -3.78
CA ALA A 120 11.40 12.26 -3.60
C ALA A 120 11.08 10.80 -3.95
N ILE A 121 10.11 10.23 -3.24
CA ILE A 121 9.56 8.90 -3.52
C ILE A 121 8.07 9.08 -3.87
N LEU A 122 7.66 8.54 -5.00
CA LEU A 122 6.26 8.43 -5.40
C LEU A 122 5.85 6.96 -5.32
N MET A 123 4.97 6.63 -4.40
CA MET A 123 4.50 5.26 -4.21
C MET A 123 3.02 5.14 -4.61
N VAL A 124 2.70 4.11 -5.37
CA VAL A 124 1.33 3.64 -5.61
C VAL A 124 1.12 2.43 -4.72
N SER A 125 0.07 2.47 -3.92
CA SER A 125 -0.35 1.35 -3.07
C SER A 125 -1.87 1.38 -2.91
N HIS A 126 -2.49 0.21 -2.79
CA HIS A 126 -3.89 0.08 -2.39
C HIS A 126 -4.04 -0.09 -0.87
N ASN A 127 -2.94 -0.26 -0.13
CA ASN A 127 -2.93 -0.43 1.31
C ASN A 127 -2.81 0.93 2.02
N ILE A 128 -3.87 1.35 2.72
CA ILE A 128 -3.95 2.65 3.41
C ILE A 128 -2.93 2.74 4.55
N GLU A 129 -2.76 1.69 5.34
CA GLU A 129 -1.81 1.69 6.45
C GLU A 129 -0.37 1.83 5.98
N GLU A 130 -0.05 1.18 4.87
CA GLU A 130 1.24 1.31 4.20
C GLU A 130 1.49 2.74 3.74
N ALA A 131 0.49 3.37 3.10
CA ALA A 131 0.57 4.76 2.69
C ALA A 131 0.77 5.70 3.89
N ILE A 132 0.01 5.52 4.98
CA ILE A 132 0.15 6.34 6.20
C ILE A 132 1.52 6.11 6.85
N SER A 133 2.01 4.87 6.88
CA SER A 133 3.30 4.55 7.51
C SER A 133 4.48 5.23 6.84
N MET A 134 4.42 5.43 5.52
CA MET A 134 5.57 5.83 4.72
C MET A 134 5.47 7.25 4.15
N ALA A 135 4.29 7.70 3.71
CA ALA A 135 4.16 8.92 2.91
C ALA A 135 3.94 10.17 3.78
N ASP A 136 4.54 11.30 3.38
CA ASP A 136 4.27 12.62 3.97
C ASP A 136 2.97 13.23 3.39
N ARG A 137 2.59 12.80 2.17
CA ARG A 137 1.36 13.23 1.48
C ARG A 137 0.72 12.03 0.82
N ILE A 138 -0.61 11.91 0.96
CA ILE A 138 -1.40 10.83 0.37
C ILE A 138 -2.43 11.45 -0.56
N ILE A 139 -2.45 10.98 -1.80
CA ILE A 139 -3.41 11.42 -2.82
C ILE A 139 -4.36 10.26 -3.09
N VAL A 140 -5.63 10.46 -2.80
CA VAL A 140 -6.69 9.47 -3.09
C VAL A 140 -7.17 9.67 -4.52
N MET A 141 -7.11 8.59 -5.31
CA MET A 141 -7.52 8.56 -6.70
C MET A 141 -8.89 7.92 -6.85
N GLY A 142 -9.78 8.60 -7.60
CA GLY A 142 -11.07 8.05 -8.01
C GLY A 142 -11.00 7.33 -9.36
N LYS A 143 -12.02 6.54 -9.63
CA LYS A 143 -12.19 5.77 -10.88
C LYS A 143 -13.13 6.51 -11.86
N GLU A 144 -13.07 6.18 -13.10
CA GLU A 144 -13.99 6.43 -14.24
C GLU A 144 -14.56 7.87 -14.40
N PRO A 145 -13.80 8.80 -14.92
CA PRO A 145 -12.39 8.73 -15.26
C PRO A 145 -11.49 8.90 -14.05
N GLY A 146 -10.23 8.43 -14.11
CA GLY A 146 -9.25 8.63 -13.06
C GLY A 146 -9.11 10.13 -12.74
N HIS A 147 -9.32 10.50 -11.47
CA HIS A 147 -9.22 11.87 -10.98
C HIS A 147 -8.75 11.88 -9.52
N ILE A 148 -8.25 13.01 -9.05
CA ILE A 148 -7.93 13.19 -7.64
C ILE A 148 -9.22 13.46 -6.87
N VAL A 149 -9.51 12.62 -5.88
CA VAL A 149 -10.66 12.80 -4.97
C VAL A 149 -10.29 13.78 -3.87
N THR A 150 -9.17 13.55 -3.21
CA THR A 150 -8.68 14.39 -2.10
C THR A 150 -7.20 14.16 -1.86
N GLU A 151 -6.63 14.99 -1.00
CA GLU A 151 -5.24 14.92 -0.57
C GLU A 151 -5.17 15.04 0.95
N PHE A 152 -4.30 14.25 1.57
CA PHE A 152 -4.00 14.27 3.01
C PHE A 152 -2.52 14.56 3.23
N THR A 153 -2.21 15.46 4.17
CA THR A 153 -0.88 15.59 4.75
C THR A 153 -0.80 14.72 5.99
N VAL A 154 0.29 13.98 6.14
CA VAL A 154 0.51 13.08 7.27
C VAL A 154 1.50 13.74 8.23
N ASP A 155 0.98 14.46 9.23
CA ASP A 155 1.77 15.20 10.22
C ASP A 155 2.22 14.31 11.40
N LEU A 156 2.46 13.02 11.15
CA LEU A 156 2.96 12.08 12.15
C LEU A 156 4.48 11.91 11.97
N PRO A 157 5.27 11.96 13.06
CA PRO A 157 6.72 11.75 12.98
C PRO A 157 7.05 10.28 12.68
N HIS A 158 8.17 10.05 11.98
CA HIS A 158 8.71 8.69 11.81
C HIS A 158 9.55 8.25 13.02
N PRO A 159 9.56 6.94 13.38
CA PRO A 159 8.73 5.86 12.86
C PRO A 159 7.30 5.96 13.36
N ARG A 160 6.32 5.76 12.47
CA ARG A 160 4.90 5.85 12.79
C ARG A 160 4.37 4.54 13.35
N SER A 161 3.63 4.63 14.44
CA SER A 161 3.02 3.47 15.10
C SER A 161 1.52 3.41 14.81
N ARG A 162 1.02 2.22 14.44
CA ARG A 162 -0.42 1.95 14.29
C ARG A 162 -1.25 2.23 15.56
N LYS A 163 -0.58 2.25 16.74
CA LYS A 163 -1.23 2.49 18.03
C LYS A 163 -1.43 3.98 18.35
N GLU A 164 -0.96 4.86 17.49
CA GLU A 164 -1.14 6.30 17.68
C GLU A 164 -2.54 6.71 17.23
N VAL A 165 -3.25 7.47 18.06
CA VAL A 165 -4.62 7.95 17.78
C VAL A 165 -4.70 8.69 16.45
N GLY A 166 -3.66 9.45 16.07
CA GLY A 166 -3.59 10.14 14.78
C GLY A 166 -3.51 9.20 13.58
N PHE A 167 -2.93 8.01 13.75
CA PHE A 167 -2.82 6.99 12.71
C PHE A 167 -4.19 6.39 12.39
N GLU A 168 -4.93 5.96 13.40
CA GLU A 168 -6.30 5.42 13.27
C GLU A 168 -7.24 6.46 12.65
N THR A 169 -7.18 7.71 13.11
CA THR A 169 -7.98 8.80 12.55
C THR A 169 -7.73 9.02 11.06
N LEU A 170 -6.47 8.88 10.61
CA LEU A 170 -6.13 9.00 9.19
C LEU A 170 -6.67 7.82 8.38
N ILE A 171 -6.63 6.60 8.92
CA ILE A 171 -7.23 5.42 8.29
C ILE A 171 -8.70 5.70 8.01
N ASP A 172 -9.47 6.11 9.02
CA ASP A 172 -10.91 6.35 8.90
C ASP A 172 -11.23 7.45 7.88
N ARG A 173 -10.44 8.54 7.88
CA ARG A 173 -10.62 9.65 6.93
C ARG A 173 -10.31 9.25 5.50
N ILE A 174 -9.23 8.52 5.26
CA ILE A 174 -8.84 8.05 3.92
C ILE A 174 -9.87 7.03 3.43
N TYR A 175 -10.26 6.09 4.30
CA TYR A 175 -11.30 5.12 4.01
C TYR A 175 -12.62 5.78 3.62
N SER A 176 -13.07 6.80 4.38
CA SER A 176 -14.27 7.57 4.07
C SER A 176 -14.17 8.29 2.71
N ALA A 177 -12.98 8.80 2.38
CA ALA A 177 -12.75 9.45 1.09
C ALA A 177 -12.81 8.45 -0.08
N ILE A 178 -12.25 7.25 0.08
CA ILE A 178 -12.32 6.16 -0.93
C ILE A 178 -13.76 5.69 -1.11
N ALA A 179 -14.52 5.57 -0.01
CA ALA A 179 -15.93 5.19 -0.02
C ALA A 179 -16.86 6.28 -0.59
N GLY A 180 -16.33 7.45 -0.94
CA GLY A 180 -17.15 8.59 -1.39
C GLY A 180 -17.99 9.21 -0.28
N ARG A 181 -17.65 8.93 0.99
CA ARG A 181 -18.28 9.56 2.16
C ARG A 181 -17.69 10.96 2.32
N THR A 182 -18.42 11.99 1.97
CA THR A 182 -18.13 13.35 2.45
C THR A 182 -18.31 13.33 3.97
N GLU A 183 -17.26 13.71 4.74
CA GLU A 183 -17.44 13.94 6.17
C GLU A 183 -18.63 14.90 6.35
N PRO A 184 -19.65 14.54 7.13
CA PRO A 184 -20.66 15.51 7.50
C PRO A 184 -19.96 16.52 8.42
N GLU A 185 -19.76 17.75 7.94
CA GLU A 185 -19.52 18.88 8.84
C GLU A 185 -20.55 18.81 9.97
N GLY A 186 -20.08 18.51 11.17
CA GLY A 186 -20.77 18.47 12.45
C GLY A 186 -22.27 18.74 12.43
N LYS A 187 -23.09 17.72 12.15
CA LYS A 187 -24.50 17.71 12.53
C LYS A 187 -24.77 16.47 13.36
N GLU A 188 -24.98 16.71 14.65
CA GLU A 188 -25.51 15.74 15.59
C GLU A 188 -26.70 15.02 14.97
N VAL A 189 -26.61 13.69 14.91
CA VAL A 189 -27.73 12.84 14.53
C VAL A 189 -28.73 12.92 15.67
N GLY A 190 -29.82 13.67 15.44
CA GLY A 190 -30.95 13.73 16.36
C GLY A 190 -31.61 12.35 16.47
N THR A 191 -31.37 11.67 17.57
CA THR A 191 -32.02 10.42 17.94
C THR A 191 -33.37 10.69 18.59
N ALA A 192 -34.40 10.89 17.78
CA ALA A 192 -35.79 10.75 18.22
C ALA A 192 -36.47 9.68 17.37
N PRO A 193 -37.08 8.63 17.96
CA PRO A 193 -37.82 7.63 17.20
C PRO A 193 -38.99 8.31 16.46
N GLY A 194 -39.03 8.18 15.13
CA GLY A 194 -40.12 8.65 14.30
C GLY A 194 -39.91 9.92 13.51
N THR A 195 -38.73 10.59 13.57
CA THR A 195 -38.34 11.62 12.63
C THR A 195 -37.66 11.01 11.42
N PRO A 196 -38.08 11.31 10.16
CA PRO A 196 -37.34 10.85 8.98
C PRO A 196 -35.97 11.53 9.00
N GLY A 197 -34.92 10.74 9.27
CA GLY A 197 -33.55 11.18 9.10
C GLY A 197 -33.23 11.41 7.61
N PRO A 198 -32.11 12.06 7.28
CA PRO A 198 -31.68 12.22 5.89
C PRO A 198 -31.62 10.84 5.23
N THR A 199 -32.35 10.67 4.14
CA THR A 199 -32.34 9.45 3.32
C THR A 199 -30.91 9.20 2.82
N ARG A 200 -30.26 8.13 3.27
CA ARG A 200 -29.00 7.68 2.71
C ARG A 200 -29.29 6.87 1.46
N ILE A 201 -28.57 7.18 0.38
CA ILE A 201 -28.61 6.38 -0.84
C ILE A 201 -27.83 5.09 -0.55
N LEU A 202 -28.45 3.92 -0.78
CA LEU A 202 -27.75 2.64 -0.64
C LEU A 202 -26.62 2.55 -1.67
N PRO A 203 -25.44 2.08 -1.27
CA PRO A 203 -24.33 1.84 -2.16
C PRO A 203 -24.69 0.84 -3.28
N ARG A 204 -23.94 0.88 -4.37
CA ARG A 204 -24.12 -0.06 -5.48
C ARG A 204 -23.47 -1.41 -5.17
N SER A 205 -24.06 -2.17 -4.27
CA SER A 205 -23.67 -3.55 -3.98
C SER A 205 -24.85 -4.51 -4.19
N SER A 206 -24.53 -5.77 -4.46
CA SER A 206 -25.57 -6.80 -4.63
C SER A 206 -25.96 -7.41 -3.28
N VAL A 207 -27.21 -7.87 -3.17
CA VAL A 207 -27.67 -8.59 -1.98
C VAL A 207 -26.85 -9.87 -1.75
N SER A 208 -26.39 -10.51 -2.82
CA SER A 208 -25.53 -11.71 -2.73
C SER A 208 -24.14 -11.40 -2.20
N ALA A 209 -23.54 -10.25 -2.56
CA ALA A 209 -22.28 -9.81 -2.00
C ALA A 209 -22.41 -9.48 -0.51
N LEU A 210 -23.50 -8.80 -0.13
CA LEU A 210 -23.80 -8.50 1.27
C LEU A 210 -23.98 -9.79 2.09
N ALA A 211 -24.75 -10.75 1.58
CA ALA A 211 -24.97 -12.04 2.28
C ALA A 211 -23.65 -12.82 2.43
N GLY A 212 -22.81 -12.85 1.38
CA GLY A 212 -21.49 -13.50 1.43
C GLY A 212 -20.56 -12.85 2.44
N LEU A 213 -20.53 -11.52 2.52
CA LEU A 213 -19.78 -10.80 3.54
C LEU A 213 -20.24 -11.13 4.94
N LEU A 214 -21.56 -11.06 5.21
CA LEU A 214 -22.13 -11.34 6.54
C LEU A 214 -21.92 -12.79 6.95
N GLU A 215 -22.05 -13.75 6.03
CA GLU A 215 -21.77 -15.15 6.28
C GLU A 215 -20.31 -15.37 6.64
N HIS A 216 -19.39 -14.72 5.93
CA HIS A 216 -17.96 -14.82 6.20
C HIS A 216 -17.61 -14.25 7.57
N ILE A 217 -17.99 -12.99 7.87
CA ILE A 217 -17.66 -12.36 9.16
C ILE A 217 -18.39 -13.01 10.34
N SER A 218 -19.53 -13.70 10.13
CA SER A 218 -20.25 -14.44 11.20
C SER A 218 -19.45 -15.61 11.77
N GLN A 219 -18.46 -16.12 11.03
CA GLN A 219 -17.60 -17.22 11.46
C GLN A 219 -16.58 -16.79 12.52
N PHE A 220 -16.37 -15.47 12.67
CA PHE A 220 -15.42 -14.91 13.63
C PHE A 220 -16.16 -14.40 14.88
N GLN A 221 -15.64 -14.73 16.06
CA GLN A 221 -16.21 -14.29 17.35
C GLN A 221 -15.79 -12.88 17.76
N SER A 222 -14.88 -12.24 17.00
CA SER A 222 -14.31 -10.91 17.24
C SER A 222 -14.36 -10.07 15.98
N SER A 223 -14.00 -8.78 16.09
CA SER A 223 -13.82 -7.90 14.94
C SER A 223 -12.80 -8.49 13.95
N HIS A 224 -13.01 -8.25 12.67
CA HIS A 224 -12.17 -8.75 11.58
C HIS A 224 -11.63 -7.59 10.76
N ASP A 225 -10.32 -7.63 10.45
CA ASP A 225 -9.63 -6.61 9.67
C ASP A 225 -10.16 -6.59 8.22
N ILE A 226 -10.62 -5.43 7.77
CA ILE A 226 -11.24 -5.25 6.44
C ILE A 226 -10.25 -5.58 5.31
N TYR A 227 -8.94 -5.34 5.51
CA TYR A 227 -7.93 -5.65 4.49
C TYR A 227 -7.72 -7.14 4.27
N ARG A 228 -7.89 -7.95 5.32
CA ARG A 228 -7.84 -9.40 5.19
C ARG A 228 -9.04 -9.95 4.43
N LEU A 229 -10.18 -9.28 4.54
CA LEU A 229 -11.39 -9.67 3.83
C LEU A 229 -11.26 -9.52 2.31
N GLU A 230 -10.47 -8.57 1.82
CA GLU A 230 -10.16 -8.43 0.38
C GLU A 230 -9.51 -9.70 -0.16
N ASP A 231 -8.46 -10.17 0.52
CA ASP A 231 -7.73 -11.38 0.14
C ASP A 231 -8.57 -12.66 0.32
N GLU A 232 -9.32 -12.74 1.42
CA GLU A 232 -10.11 -13.92 1.78
C GLU A 232 -11.35 -14.11 0.90
N LEU A 233 -12.00 -13.01 0.51
CA LEU A 233 -13.19 -13.02 -0.35
C LEU A 233 -12.84 -12.93 -1.84
N GLY A 234 -11.60 -12.55 -2.17
CA GLY A 234 -11.13 -12.41 -3.55
C GLY A 234 -11.88 -11.32 -4.34
N VAL A 235 -12.34 -10.26 -3.66
CA VAL A 235 -13.05 -9.13 -4.24
C VAL A 235 -12.17 -7.87 -4.20
N GLU A 236 -12.34 -6.96 -5.16
CA GLU A 236 -11.62 -5.69 -5.14
C GLU A 236 -12.05 -4.84 -3.94
N MET A 237 -11.10 -4.14 -3.29
CA MET A 237 -11.35 -3.25 -2.14
C MET A 237 -12.49 -2.27 -2.39
N GLY A 238 -12.58 -1.70 -3.59
CA GLY A 238 -13.66 -0.76 -3.93
C GLY A 238 -15.07 -1.37 -3.92
N GLU A 239 -15.20 -2.65 -4.21
CA GLU A 239 -16.47 -3.40 -4.17
C GLU A 239 -16.78 -3.87 -2.76
N LEU A 240 -15.75 -4.31 -2.03
CA LEU A 240 -15.83 -4.68 -0.61
C LEU A 240 -16.28 -3.49 0.24
N VAL A 241 -15.71 -2.32 0.07
CA VAL A 241 -16.09 -1.09 0.78
C VAL A 241 -17.55 -0.75 0.58
N GLN A 242 -18.08 -0.82 -0.66
CA GLN A 242 -19.48 -0.56 -0.93
C GLN A 242 -20.40 -1.57 -0.23
N THR A 243 -19.97 -2.84 -0.16
CA THR A 243 -20.72 -3.89 0.51
C THR A 243 -20.73 -3.71 2.03
N ILE A 244 -19.60 -3.32 2.62
CA ILE A 244 -19.48 -2.99 4.03
C ILE A 244 -20.35 -1.78 4.39
N GLU A 245 -20.32 -0.72 3.57
CA GLU A 245 -21.16 0.45 3.77
C GLU A 245 -22.66 0.10 3.73
N MET A 246 -23.06 -0.79 2.83
CA MET A 246 -24.42 -1.31 2.78
C MET A 246 -24.78 -2.05 4.07
N ALA A 247 -23.87 -2.89 4.59
CA ALA A 247 -24.05 -3.60 5.86
C ALA A 247 -24.23 -2.64 7.05
N GLU A 248 -23.43 -1.57 7.11
CA GLU A 248 -23.55 -0.55 8.15
C GLU A 248 -24.85 0.25 8.07
N ILE A 249 -25.25 0.70 6.87
CA ILE A 249 -26.49 1.46 6.65
C ILE A 249 -27.71 0.62 7.07
N LEU A 250 -27.67 -0.69 6.80
CA LEU A 250 -28.72 -1.63 7.18
C LEU A 250 -28.63 -2.08 8.64
N GLY A 251 -27.57 -1.69 9.35
CA GLY A 251 -27.35 -2.03 10.75
C GLY A 251 -26.90 -3.48 10.99
N PHE A 252 -26.42 -4.18 9.95
CA PHE A 252 -25.96 -5.56 10.04
C PHE A 252 -24.51 -5.69 10.52
N ALA A 253 -23.70 -4.64 10.32
CA ALA A 253 -22.32 -4.58 10.78
C ALA A 253 -21.99 -3.19 11.32
N THR A 254 -20.90 -3.11 12.08
CA THR A 254 -20.26 -1.86 12.54
C THR A 254 -18.80 -1.88 12.18
N VAL A 255 -18.26 -0.74 11.78
CA VAL A 255 -16.83 -0.58 11.47
C VAL A 255 -16.20 0.37 12.50
N ASN A 256 -15.10 -0.07 13.11
CA ASN A 256 -14.28 0.72 14.02
C ASN A 256 -12.82 0.50 13.72
N ALA A 257 -12.06 1.58 13.51
CA ALA A 257 -10.61 1.57 13.33
C ALA A 257 -10.08 0.57 12.26
N GLY A 258 -10.83 0.40 11.15
CA GLY A 258 -10.45 -0.54 10.08
C GLY A 258 -10.91 -1.98 10.29
N ASP A 259 -11.53 -2.28 11.42
CA ASP A 259 -12.12 -3.58 11.73
C ASP A 259 -13.64 -3.56 11.53
N ILE A 260 -14.19 -4.65 10.99
CA ILE A 260 -15.63 -4.87 10.87
C ILE A 260 -16.12 -5.90 11.91
N GLN A 261 -17.26 -5.64 12.50
CA GLN A 261 -17.91 -6.55 13.43
C GLN A 261 -19.40 -6.71 13.07
N ILE A 262 -19.88 -7.95 13.07
CA ILE A 262 -21.30 -8.24 12.82
C ILE A 262 -22.14 -7.84 14.05
N THR A 263 -23.31 -7.23 13.80
CA THR A 263 -24.27 -6.89 14.87
C THR A 263 -25.20 -8.07 15.15
N PRO A 264 -25.95 -8.05 16.28
CA PRO A 264 -27.00 -9.05 16.53
C PRO A 264 -28.06 -9.11 15.44
N LEU A 265 -28.34 -7.99 14.75
CA LEU A 265 -29.25 -7.94 13.61
C LEU A 265 -28.66 -8.61 12.37
N GLY A 266 -27.36 -8.51 12.17
CA GLY A 266 -26.66 -9.14 11.05
C GLY A 266 -26.48 -10.65 11.23
N GLN A 267 -26.57 -11.14 12.47
CA GLN A 267 -26.49 -12.58 12.81
C GLN A 267 -27.85 -13.33 12.69
N ALA A 268 -28.95 -12.59 12.67
CA ALA A 268 -30.32 -13.16 12.62
C ALA A 268 -30.74 -13.50 11.18
#